data_b9f2569d261a4256bb4f762fef5cf623
#
_entry.id   b9f2569d261a4256bb4f762fef5cf623
#
_cell.length_a   1.000
_cell.length_b   1.000
_cell.length_c   1.000
_cell.angle_alpha   90.00
_cell.angle_beta   90.00
_cell.angle_gamma   90.00
#
_symmetry.space_group_name_H-M   'P 1'
#
loop_
_entity.id
_entity.type
_entity.pdbx_description
1 polymer ?
#
loop_
_entity_poly.entity_id
_entity_poly.type
_entity_poly.pdbx_seq_one_letter_code
_entity_poly.pdbx_strand_id
1 'polypeptide(L)'
;MALSTSAKIKIVIIEDDAYMQLILSEFLNNVYEIETFNDVLDAINYLQNGNMPDLIISDLNTPRISGLELITQLKASSFFKSIPIIIISGDDSSDKRIKCLNTGADDYIVKPFNPVELEARIRVVLKRTGK
;
A
#
# COMPACT_ATOMS: atom_id res chain seq x y z
N MET A 1 19.08 7.43 26.16
CA MET A 1 18.75 7.24 25.48
C MET A 1 18.22 7.14 24.86
N ALA A 2 17.96 7.16 24.60
CA ALA A 2 17.39 7.00 23.77
C ALA A 2 16.88 6.87 23.42
N LEU A 3 16.70 6.93 23.13
CA LEU A 3 16.12 6.70 22.48
C LEU A 3 15.55 6.36 21.93
N SER A 4 15.36 6.08 22.32
CA SER A 4 14.63 5.59 21.56
C SER A 4 14.25 5.96 20.54
N THR A 5 14.35 5.67 20.03
CA THR A 5 13.98 5.95 18.77
C THR A 5 12.84 5.18 18.33
N SER A 6 11.80 5.81 18.02
CA SER A 6 10.72 5.17 17.36
C SER A 6 11.20 4.78 15.99
N ALA A 7 11.00 3.56 15.60
CA ALA A 7 11.23 3.11 14.25
C ALA A 7 10.30 3.88 13.32
N LYS A 8 10.78 4.20 12.13
CA LYS A 8 9.92 4.79 11.11
C LYS A 8 8.80 3.85 10.74
N ILE A 9 7.67 4.40 10.38
CA ILE A 9 6.56 3.64 9.82
C ILE A 9 7.00 3.09 8.47
N LYS A 10 6.77 1.80 8.27
CA LYS A 10 7.20 1.09 7.06
C LYS A 10 6.05 0.93 6.09
N ILE A 11 6.26 1.37 4.85
CA ILE A 11 5.27 1.27 3.79
C ILE A 11 5.84 0.44 2.64
N VAL A 12 5.06 -0.56 2.22
CA VAL A 12 5.37 -1.34 1.02
C VAL A 12 4.62 -0.73 -0.15
N ILE A 13 5.31 -0.50 -1.26
CA ILE A 13 4.71 0.04 -2.48
C ILE A 13 4.85 -1.02 -3.57
N ILE A 14 3.74 -1.39 -4.20
CA ILE A 14 3.71 -2.34 -5.30
C ILE A 14 3.29 -1.59 -6.55
N GLU A 15 4.22 -1.41 -7.48
CA GLU A 15 4.02 -0.62 -8.69
C GLU A 15 5.02 -1.07 -9.74
N ASP A 16 4.53 -1.50 -10.91
CA ASP A 16 5.43 -2.00 -11.96
C ASP A 16 6.00 -0.90 -12.85
N ASP A 17 5.42 0.30 -12.83
CA ASP A 17 5.96 1.43 -13.58
C ASP A 17 7.12 2.03 -12.80
N ALA A 18 8.33 1.94 -13.35
CA ALA A 18 9.53 2.40 -12.67
C ALA A 18 9.49 3.89 -12.35
N TYR A 19 8.90 4.70 -13.23
CA TYR A 19 8.82 6.14 -13.02
C TYR A 19 7.89 6.47 -11.85
N MET A 20 6.73 5.85 -11.83
CA MET A 20 5.77 6.06 -10.74
C MET A 20 6.33 5.55 -9.41
N GLN A 21 7.03 4.41 -9.44
CA GLN A 21 7.67 3.86 -8.25
C GLN A 21 8.69 4.85 -7.68
N LEU A 22 9.47 5.46 -8.56
CA LEU A 22 10.47 6.45 -8.15
C LEU A 22 9.81 7.69 -7.54
N ILE A 23 8.75 8.20 -8.18
CA ILE A 23 8.04 9.38 -7.69
C ILE A 23 7.49 9.12 -6.29
N LEU A 24 6.83 7.98 -6.11
CA LEU A 24 6.25 7.64 -4.81
C LEU A 24 7.32 7.50 -3.75
N SER A 25 8.41 6.79 -4.09
CA SER A 25 9.51 6.58 -3.15
C SER A 25 10.13 7.89 -2.72
N GLU A 26 10.45 8.77 -3.68
CA GLU A 26 11.09 10.03 -3.35
C GLU A 26 10.21 10.93 -2.53
N PHE A 27 8.91 10.96 -2.84
CA PHE A 27 8.00 11.80 -2.09
C PHE A 27 7.80 11.32 -0.66
N LEU A 28 7.72 9.99 -0.46
CA LEU A 28 7.38 9.43 0.84
C LEU A 28 8.60 9.08 1.70
N ASN A 29 9.77 8.95 1.10
CA ASN A 29 10.95 8.44 1.77
C ASN A 29 11.45 9.34 2.92
N ASN A 30 11.09 10.61 2.91
CA ASN A 30 11.52 11.53 3.97
C ASN A 30 10.78 11.27 5.29
N VAL A 31 9.59 10.68 5.23
CA VAL A 31 8.72 10.50 6.39
C VAL A 31 8.60 9.03 6.76
N TYR A 32 8.64 8.14 5.77
CA TYR A 32 8.40 6.72 5.96
C TYR A 32 9.58 5.90 5.47
N GLU A 33 9.69 4.69 5.99
CA GLU A 33 10.63 3.70 5.44
C GLU A 33 9.92 3.00 4.30
N ILE A 34 10.46 3.07 3.08
CA ILE A 34 9.80 2.61 1.87
C ILE A 34 10.50 1.37 1.31
N GLU A 35 9.70 0.35 1.00
CA GLU A 35 10.17 -0.83 0.27
C GLU A 35 9.31 -0.98 -0.96
N THR A 36 9.93 -1.13 -2.14
CA THR A 36 9.19 -1.19 -3.40
C THR A 36 9.29 -2.53 -4.06
N PHE A 37 8.22 -2.95 -4.74
CA PHE A 37 8.15 -4.21 -5.48
C PHE A 37 7.47 -3.97 -6.82
N ASN A 38 7.90 -4.73 -7.83
CA ASN A 38 7.34 -4.60 -9.16
C ASN A 38 6.02 -5.34 -9.32
N ASP A 39 5.77 -6.34 -8.49
CA ASP A 39 4.50 -7.05 -8.56
C ASP A 39 4.11 -7.62 -7.20
N VAL A 40 2.86 -8.10 -7.15
CA VAL A 40 2.25 -8.60 -5.92
C VAL A 40 2.95 -9.86 -5.40
N LEU A 41 3.41 -10.75 -6.29
CA LEU A 41 4.04 -12.00 -5.83
C LEU A 41 5.33 -11.73 -5.07
N ASP A 42 6.12 -10.78 -5.53
CA ASP A 42 7.36 -10.42 -4.84
C ASP A 42 7.05 -9.82 -3.47
N ALA A 43 6.01 -9.01 -3.39
CA ALA A 43 5.60 -8.42 -2.12
C ALA A 43 5.09 -9.49 -1.15
N ILE A 44 4.30 -10.45 -1.63
CA ILE A 44 3.81 -11.54 -0.79
C ILE A 44 4.98 -12.34 -0.25
N ASN A 45 5.97 -12.62 -1.11
CA ASN A 45 7.16 -13.35 -0.67
C ASN A 45 7.89 -12.60 0.44
N TYR A 46 8.00 -11.29 0.30
CA TYR A 46 8.60 -10.43 1.32
C TYR A 46 7.85 -10.54 2.66
N LEU A 47 6.53 -10.52 2.61
CA LEU A 47 5.71 -10.68 3.82
C LEU A 47 5.90 -12.05 4.46
N GLN A 48 5.94 -13.10 3.64
CA GLN A 48 6.07 -14.47 4.14
C GLN A 48 7.44 -14.71 4.75
N ASN A 49 8.42 -13.89 4.44
CA ASN A 49 9.75 -13.99 5.06
C ASN A 49 9.84 -13.26 6.41
N GLY A 50 8.71 -12.83 6.96
CA GLY A 50 8.69 -12.25 8.29
C GLY A 50 8.70 -10.74 8.33
N ASN A 51 8.54 -10.08 7.20
CA ASN A 51 8.55 -8.62 7.14
C ASN A 51 7.11 -8.10 7.23
N MET A 52 6.84 -7.25 8.22
CA MET A 52 5.49 -6.77 8.48
C MET A 52 5.44 -5.25 8.30
N PRO A 53 4.91 -4.76 7.17
CA PRO A 53 4.77 -3.32 6.98
C PRO A 53 3.58 -2.77 7.77
N ASP A 54 3.58 -1.46 7.94
CA ASP A 54 2.46 -0.78 8.59
C ASP A 54 1.36 -0.43 7.60
N LEU A 55 1.68 -0.41 6.30
CA LEU A 55 0.74 -0.06 5.25
C LEU A 55 1.25 -0.61 3.92
N ILE A 56 0.33 -1.04 3.07
CA ILE A 56 0.65 -1.43 1.69
C ILE A 56 -0.08 -0.48 0.74
N ILE A 57 0.65 0.07 -0.24
CA ILE A 57 0.08 0.83 -1.34
C ILE A 57 0.32 0.01 -2.59
N SER A 58 -0.74 -0.34 -3.31
CA SER A 58 -0.63 -1.19 -4.49
C SER A 58 -1.39 -0.62 -5.67
N ASP A 59 -0.75 -0.65 -6.84
CA ASP A 59 -1.47 -0.47 -8.10
C ASP A 59 -2.51 -1.59 -8.22
N LEU A 60 -3.66 -1.26 -8.78
CA LEU A 60 -4.71 -2.26 -9.01
C LEU A 60 -4.29 -3.26 -10.07
N ASN A 61 -3.61 -2.79 -11.12
CA ASN A 61 -3.26 -3.61 -12.28
C ASN A 61 -1.77 -3.87 -12.33
N THR A 62 -1.31 -4.89 -11.62
CA THR A 62 0.07 -5.33 -11.66
C THR A 62 0.18 -6.64 -12.43
N PRO A 63 1.39 -6.97 -12.96
CA PRO A 63 1.56 -8.25 -13.66
C PRO A 63 1.26 -9.43 -12.76
N ARG A 64 0.75 -10.49 -13.37
CA ARG A 64 0.46 -11.79 -12.77
C ARG A 64 -0.70 -11.77 -11.78
N ILE A 65 -0.64 -10.97 -10.73
CA ILE A 65 -1.69 -10.92 -9.72
C ILE A 65 -2.10 -9.46 -9.52
N SER A 66 -3.41 -9.20 -9.55
CA SER A 66 -3.93 -7.84 -9.39
C SER A 66 -3.92 -7.39 -7.93
N GLY A 67 -4.06 -6.06 -7.74
CA GLY A 67 -4.23 -5.52 -6.41
C GLY A 67 -5.48 -6.04 -5.72
N LEU A 68 -6.54 -6.32 -6.47
CA LEU A 68 -7.76 -6.89 -5.90
C LEU A 68 -7.49 -8.28 -5.33
N GLU A 69 -6.73 -9.09 -6.06
CA GLU A 69 -6.34 -10.42 -5.58
C GLU A 69 -5.49 -10.31 -4.32
N LEU A 70 -4.59 -9.33 -4.27
CA LEU A 70 -3.78 -9.08 -3.08
C LEU A 70 -4.67 -8.80 -1.87
N ILE A 71 -5.68 -7.93 -2.03
CA ILE A 71 -6.60 -7.64 -0.93
C ILE A 71 -7.25 -8.92 -0.44
N THR A 72 -7.73 -9.73 -1.36
CA THR A 72 -8.40 -10.99 -1.03
C THR A 72 -7.48 -11.90 -0.22
N GLN A 73 -6.24 -12.06 -0.67
CA GLN A 73 -5.28 -12.92 0.02
C GLN A 73 -4.91 -12.40 1.40
N LEU A 74 -4.70 -11.10 1.53
CA LEU A 74 -4.36 -10.52 2.83
C LEU A 74 -5.51 -10.68 3.82
N LYS A 75 -6.73 -10.39 3.39
CA LYS A 75 -7.88 -10.47 4.29
C LYS A 75 -8.21 -11.91 4.69
N ALA A 76 -7.81 -12.88 3.89
CA ALA A 76 -8.00 -14.29 4.22
C ALA A 76 -6.95 -14.80 5.21
N SER A 77 -5.89 -14.05 5.45
CA SER A 77 -4.81 -14.47 6.34
C SER A 77 -5.03 -13.89 7.74
N SER A 78 -5.11 -14.76 8.74
CA SER A 78 -5.22 -14.29 10.13
C SER A 78 -3.97 -13.53 10.56
N PHE A 79 -2.85 -13.76 9.87
CA PHE A 79 -1.58 -13.11 10.17
C PHE A 79 -1.48 -11.72 9.55
N PHE A 80 -1.98 -11.56 8.33
CA PHE A 80 -1.81 -10.31 7.57
C PHE A 80 -3.07 -9.45 7.44
N LYS A 81 -4.21 -9.94 7.90
CA LYS A 81 -5.49 -9.26 7.63
C LYS A 81 -5.59 -7.86 8.22
N SER A 82 -4.75 -7.55 9.21
CA SER A 82 -4.78 -6.22 9.85
C SER A 82 -3.92 -5.19 9.14
N ILE A 83 -3.13 -5.59 8.14
CA ILE A 83 -2.32 -4.64 7.39
C ILE A 83 -3.25 -3.81 6.52
N PRO A 84 -3.28 -2.48 6.70
CA PRO A 84 -4.12 -1.64 5.85
C PRO A 84 -3.55 -1.56 4.44
N ILE A 85 -4.44 -1.39 3.46
CA ILE A 85 -4.04 -1.34 2.06
C ILE A 85 -4.77 -0.21 1.33
N ILE A 86 -4.01 0.58 0.58
CA ILE A 86 -4.53 1.63 -0.29
C ILE A 86 -4.28 1.19 -1.72
N ILE A 87 -5.32 1.23 -2.54
CA ILE A 87 -5.22 0.91 -3.97
C ILE A 87 -5.06 2.20 -4.76
N ILE A 88 -4.13 2.20 -5.71
CA ILE A 88 -3.95 3.29 -6.66
C ILE A 88 -4.26 2.76 -8.05
N SER A 89 -5.07 3.47 -8.83
CA SER A 89 -5.49 2.97 -10.13
C SER A 89 -5.83 4.12 -11.08
N GLY A 90 -5.59 3.90 -12.37
CA GLY A 90 -6.06 4.81 -13.40
C GLY A 90 -7.54 4.64 -13.71
N ASP A 91 -8.18 3.62 -13.17
CA ASP A 91 -9.60 3.36 -13.40
C ASP A 91 -10.43 4.13 -12.37
N ASP A 92 -11.17 5.13 -12.81
CA ASP A 92 -11.99 5.98 -11.95
C ASP A 92 -13.44 5.52 -11.85
N SER A 93 -13.77 4.34 -12.38
CA SER A 93 -15.14 3.84 -12.34
C SER A 93 -15.58 3.54 -10.91
N SER A 94 -16.85 3.83 -10.63
CA SER A 94 -17.44 3.52 -9.35
C SER A 94 -17.42 2.02 -9.06
N ASP A 95 -17.62 1.20 -10.10
CA ASP A 95 -17.66 -0.24 -9.96
C ASP A 95 -16.35 -0.79 -9.40
N LYS A 96 -15.23 -0.36 -9.94
CA LYS A 96 -13.92 -0.83 -9.47
C LYS A 96 -13.63 -0.33 -8.06
N ARG A 97 -13.94 0.92 -7.79
CA ARG A 97 -13.73 1.51 -6.47
C ARG A 97 -14.55 0.78 -5.41
N ILE A 98 -15.82 0.58 -5.70
CA ILE A 98 -16.73 -0.11 -4.76
C ILE A 98 -16.25 -1.54 -4.53
N LYS A 99 -15.85 -2.24 -5.59
CA LYS A 99 -15.38 -3.61 -5.46
C LYS A 99 -14.14 -3.69 -4.57
N CYS A 100 -13.18 -2.80 -4.76
CA CYS A 100 -11.97 -2.80 -3.94
C CYS A 100 -12.29 -2.50 -2.48
N LEU A 101 -13.12 -1.49 -2.23
CA LEU A 101 -13.48 -1.13 -0.86
C LEU A 101 -14.25 -2.25 -0.18
N ASN A 102 -15.21 -2.86 -0.89
CA ASN A 102 -15.98 -3.97 -0.32
C ASN A 102 -15.14 -5.22 -0.07
N THR A 103 -14.06 -5.39 -0.84
CA THR A 103 -13.16 -6.53 -0.65
C THR A 103 -12.22 -6.30 0.52
N GLY A 104 -12.02 -5.04 0.94
CA GLY A 104 -11.24 -4.75 2.12
C GLY A 104 -10.19 -3.68 1.99
N ALA A 105 -10.13 -2.97 0.85
CA ALA A 105 -9.21 -1.84 0.73
C ALA A 105 -9.62 -0.74 1.68
N ASP A 106 -8.64 -0.11 2.30
CA ASP A 106 -8.90 0.99 3.23
C ASP A 106 -9.11 2.31 2.50
N ASP A 107 -8.58 2.45 1.29
CA ASP A 107 -8.83 3.60 0.45
C ASP A 107 -8.52 3.25 -1.00
N TYR A 108 -8.99 4.10 -1.92
CA TYR A 108 -8.82 3.94 -3.36
C TYR A 108 -8.52 5.30 -3.95
N ILE A 109 -7.38 5.43 -4.60
CA ILE A 109 -6.90 6.71 -5.13
C ILE A 109 -6.74 6.60 -6.64
N VAL A 110 -7.31 7.56 -7.37
CA VAL A 110 -7.30 7.55 -8.83
C VAL A 110 -6.08 8.30 -9.35
N LYS A 111 -5.41 7.72 -10.35
CA LYS A 111 -4.31 8.38 -11.06
C LYS A 111 -4.87 9.30 -12.15
N PRO A 112 -4.27 10.45 -12.39
CA PRO A 112 -3.16 11.04 -11.66
C PRO A 112 -3.63 11.60 -10.33
N PHE A 113 -2.78 11.47 -9.32
CA PHE A 113 -3.13 11.91 -7.97
C PHE A 113 -2.22 13.06 -7.53
N ASN A 114 -2.68 13.80 -6.54
CA ASN A 114 -1.88 14.83 -5.89
C ASN A 114 -1.07 14.15 -4.77
N PRO A 115 0.27 14.20 -4.82
CA PRO A 115 1.09 13.56 -3.79
C PRO A 115 0.80 14.03 -2.37
N VAL A 116 0.45 15.31 -2.21
CA VAL A 116 0.12 15.85 -0.89
C VAL A 116 -1.19 15.25 -0.38
N GLU A 117 -2.16 15.06 -1.27
CA GLU A 117 -3.42 14.40 -0.91
C GLU A 117 -3.17 12.94 -0.56
N LEU A 118 -2.33 12.26 -1.33
CA LEU A 118 -1.99 10.87 -1.04
C LEU A 118 -1.42 10.74 0.37
N GLU A 119 -0.49 11.61 0.73
CA GLU A 119 0.14 11.56 2.04
C GLU A 119 -0.88 11.84 3.15
N ALA A 120 -1.83 12.73 2.91
CA ALA A 120 -2.89 13.00 3.88
C ALA A 120 -3.77 11.75 4.09
N ARG A 121 -4.09 11.03 3.00
CA ARG A 121 -4.88 9.80 3.08
C ARG A 121 -4.11 8.70 3.79
N ILE A 122 -2.80 8.61 3.56
CA ILE A 122 -1.94 7.67 4.27
C ILE A 122 -2.04 7.91 5.77
N ARG A 123 -1.95 9.17 6.20
CA ARG A 123 -2.03 9.51 7.62
C ARG A 123 -3.37 9.12 8.22
N VAL A 124 -4.46 9.35 7.49
CA VAL A 124 -5.79 8.99 7.97
C VAL A 124 -5.90 7.47 8.17
N VAL A 125 -5.43 6.69 7.18
CA VAL A 125 -5.49 5.24 7.26
C VAL A 125 -4.63 4.72 8.41
N LEU A 126 -3.41 5.23 8.53
CA LEU A 126 -2.51 4.82 9.62
C LEU A 126 -3.11 5.12 10.99
N LYS A 127 -3.78 6.25 11.12
CA LYS A 127 -4.40 6.62 12.38
C LYS A 127 -5.45 5.61 12.82
N ARG A 128 -6.19 5.04 11.86
CA ARG A 128 -7.21 4.03 12.17
C ARG A 128 -6.59 2.77 12.76
N THR A 129 -5.32 2.52 12.47
CA THR A 129 -4.62 1.33 12.97
C THR A 129 -3.78 1.62 14.20
N GLY A 130 -3.88 2.82 14.75
CA GLY A 130 -3.14 3.19 15.95
C GLY A 130 -1.73 3.70 15.67
N LYS A 131 -1.46 3.98 14.43
CA LYS A 131 -0.14 4.51 14.08
C LYS A 131 -0.18 6.02 14.03
#